data_595e7a971e7598b6f5d810bc45d5091a
#
_entry.id   595e7a971e7598b6f5d810bc45d5091a
#
_cell.length_a   1.000
_cell.length_b   1.000
_cell.length_c   1.000
_cell.angle_alpha   90.00
_cell.angle_beta   90.00
_cell.angle_gamma   90.00
#
_symmetry.space_group_name_H-M   'P 1'
#
loop_
_entity.id
_entity.type
_entity.pdbx_description
1 polymer ?
#
loop_
_entity_poly.entity_id
_entity_poly.type
_entity_poly.pdbx_seq_one_letter_code
_entity_poly.pdbx_strand_id
1 'polypeptide(L)'
;MPKQSLASIAKSVRTAMKKHSPEILTGIGIAGMITTTVMAVKATPKALILLEEKKDELDTDRLEPKDIIKTAWPCYIPAAVVGAISVFCLIGASSTNLRRNAALATAYTLSESTLKEYQEKVVETIGEKKEQSIRDSVSKDKMVKNPVREVILTENGGNTICYDVLSGRYFKSDRDKIIRVMNELNRQMRDEMYVTLNDFYYELGLDGTKMGDMLGWNIDKGYIDLAFSSQLDANGTPCLVIDYQVAPVYDYQ
;
A
#
# COMPACT_ATOMS: atom_id res chain seq x y z
N MET A 1 -19.61 -24.65 -27.72
CA MET A 1 -19.24 -23.41 -26.99
C MET A 1 -20.36 -23.07 -26.01
N PRO A 2 -20.13 -23.01 -24.68
CA PRO A 2 -21.20 -22.73 -23.75
C PRO A 2 -21.62 -21.25 -23.90
N LYS A 3 -22.91 -21.03 -24.14
CA LYS A 3 -23.52 -19.69 -24.11
C LYS A 3 -23.42 -19.15 -22.69
N GLN A 4 -22.46 -18.27 -22.45
CA GLN A 4 -22.46 -17.49 -21.19
C GLN A 4 -23.75 -16.69 -21.13
N SER A 5 -24.57 -16.94 -20.11
CA SER A 5 -25.82 -16.22 -19.90
C SER A 5 -25.52 -14.73 -19.68
N LEU A 6 -26.31 -13.86 -20.33
CA LEU A 6 -26.22 -12.39 -20.13
C LEU A 6 -26.19 -11.99 -18.66
N ALA A 7 -26.87 -12.78 -17.79
CA ALA A 7 -26.86 -12.58 -16.36
C ALA A 7 -25.49 -12.84 -15.71
N SER A 8 -24.72 -13.82 -16.20
CA SER A 8 -23.34 -14.10 -15.70
C SER A 8 -22.37 -13.02 -16.12
N ILE A 9 -22.52 -12.50 -17.34
CA ILE A 9 -21.71 -11.37 -17.85
C ILE A 9 -22.02 -10.10 -17.04
N ALA A 10 -23.29 -9.79 -16.83
CA ALA A 10 -23.70 -8.62 -16.03
C ALA A 10 -23.19 -8.72 -14.57
N LYS A 11 -23.21 -9.92 -13.97
CA LYS A 11 -22.68 -10.15 -12.63
C LYS A 11 -21.15 -9.98 -12.57
N SER A 12 -20.40 -10.48 -13.57
CA SER A 12 -18.94 -10.32 -13.62
C SER A 12 -18.54 -8.87 -13.86
N VAL A 13 -19.23 -8.15 -14.74
CA VAL A 13 -19.02 -6.71 -14.97
C VAL A 13 -19.30 -5.91 -13.69
N ARG A 14 -20.42 -6.18 -13.01
CA ARG A 14 -20.75 -5.51 -11.74
C ARG A 14 -19.70 -5.78 -10.65
N THR A 15 -19.16 -7.00 -10.61
CA THR A 15 -18.10 -7.37 -9.64
C THR A 15 -16.78 -6.68 -9.98
N ALA A 16 -16.41 -6.64 -11.27
CA ALA A 16 -15.22 -5.92 -11.74
C ALA A 16 -15.35 -4.41 -11.47
N MET A 17 -16.51 -3.80 -11.76
CA MET A 17 -16.77 -2.40 -11.45
C MET A 17 -16.66 -2.10 -9.94
N LYS A 18 -17.16 -2.99 -9.07
CA LYS A 18 -17.00 -2.82 -7.61
C LYS A 18 -15.53 -2.94 -7.17
N LYS A 19 -14.78 -3.84 -7.78
CA LYS A 19 -13.36 -4.06 -7.45
C LYS A 19 -12.47 -2.88 -7.88
N HIS A 20 -12.69 -2.37 -9.09
CA HIS A 20 -11.91 -1.29 -9.70
C HIS A 20 -12.61 0.08 -9.66
N SER A 21 -13.61 0.25 -8.79
CA SER A 21 -14.37 1.51 -8.72
C SER A 21 -13.51 2.74 -8.46
N PRO A 22 -12.46 2.73 -7.61
CA PRO A 22 -11.62 3.91 -7.42
C PRO A 22 -10.83 4.29 -8.68
N GLU A 23 -10.26 3.29 -9.37
CA GLU A 23 -9.48 3.50 -10.59
C GLU A 23 -10.35 4.04 -11.73
N ILE A 24 -11.57 3.51 -11.89
CA ILE A 24 -12.56 3.98 -12.86
C ILE A 24 -12.99 5.41 -12.54
N LEU A 25 -13.31 5.72 -11.28
CA LEU A 25 -13.69 7.06 -10.85
C LEU A 25 -12.55 8.05 -11.05
N THR A 26 -11.31 7.66 -10.76
CA THR A 26 -10.14 8.49 -11.03
C THR A 26 -9.97 8.76 -12.53
N GLY A 27 -10.10 7.74 -13.37
CA GLY A 27 -10.03 7.88 -14.83
C GLY A 27 -11.11 8.84 -15.39
N ILE A 28 -12.35 8.70 -14.93
CA ILE A 28 -13.46 9.59 -15.29
C ILE A 28 -13.19 11.01 -14.78
N GLY A 29 -12.72 11.17 -13.54
CA GLY A 29 -12.38 12.45 -12.95
C GLY A 29 -11.30 13.20 -13.75
N ILE A 30 -10.20 12.52 -14.11
CA ILE A 30 -9.12 13.11 -14.91
C ILE A 30 -9.61 13.48 -16.32
N ALA A 31 -10.29 12.58 -17.01
CA ALA A 31 -10.84 12.85 -18.35
C ALA A 31 -11.83 14.03 -18.33
N GLY A 32 -12.67 14.09 -17.28
CA GLY A 32 -13.61 15.17 -17.08
C GLY A 32 -12.91 16.52 -16.81
N MET A 33 -11.82 16.56 -16.06
CA MET A 33 -11.04 17.79 -15.85
C MET A 33 -10.43 18.31 -17.14
N ILE A 34 -9.87 17.43 -17.97
CA ILE A 34 -9.36 17.80 -19.30
C ILE A 34 -10.50 18.37 -20.17
N THR A 35 -11.65 17.69 -20.17
CA THR A 35 -12.84 18.14 -20.93
C THR A 35 -13.31 19.51 -20.44
N THR A 36 -13.36 19.73 -19.13
CA THR A 36 -13.72 21.02 -18.51
C THR A 36 -12.80 22.14 -19.00
N THR A 37 -11.49 21.90 -19.02
CA THR A 37 -10.51 22.89 -19.50
C THR A 37 -10.75 23.24 -20.98
N VAL A 38 -10.95 22.24 -21.83
CA VAL A 38 -11.23 22.46 -23.27
C VAL A 38 -12.55 23.22 -23.47
N MET A 39 -13.58 22.88 -22.69
CA MET A 39 -14.88 23.56 -22.75
C MET A 39 -14.77 25.02 -22.27
N ALA A 40 -14.03 25.28 -21.20
CA ALA A 40 -13.82 26.64 -20.70
C ALA A 40 -13.08 27.50 -21.73
N VAL A 41 -12.01 26.99 -22.35
CA VAL A 41 -11.28 27.68 -23.39
C VAL A 41 -12.18 27.99 -24.62
N LYS A 42 -13.02 27.03 -25.01
CA LYS A 42 -13.97 27.23 -26.12
C LYS A 42 -15.13 28.18 -25.76
N ALA A 43 -15.47 28.32 -24.49
CA ALA A 43 -16.50 29.25 -24.04
C ALA A 43 -16.01 30.72 -24.05
N THR A 44 -14.71 30.93 -23.88
CA THR A 44 -14.14 32.31 -23.79
C THR A 44 -14.43 33.18 -25.00
N PRO A 45 -14.23 32.75 -26.27
CA PRO A 45 -14.57 33.57 -27.42
C PRO A 45 -16.06 33.94 -27.47
N LYS A 46 -16.95 33.01 -27.11
CA LYS A 46 -18.40 33.26 -27.05
C LYS A 46 -18.74 34.28 -25.97
N ALA A 47 -18.12 34.20 -24.82
CA ALA A 47 -18.30 35.15 -23.73
C ALA A 47 -17.82 36.55 -24.11
N LEU A 48 -16.71 36.66 -24.85
CA LEU A 48 -16.19 37.94 -25.36
C LEU A 48 -17.16 38.59 -26.37
N ILE A 49 -17.71 37.83 -27.30
CA ILE A 49 -18.71 38.35 -28.26
C ILE A 49 -19.93 38.91 -27.52
N LEU A 50 -20.48 38.14 -26.55
CA LEU A 50 -21.64 38.60 -25.79
C LEU A 50 -21.34 39.85 -24.93
N LEU A 51 -20.11 39.99 -24.46
CA LEU A 51 -19.68 41.20 -23.71
C LEU A 51 -19.53 42.40 -24.64
N GLU A 52 -19.11 42.21 -25.90
CA GLU A 52 -19.01 43.24 -26.90
C GLU A 52 -20.41 43.70 -27.32
N GLU A 53 -21.34 42.78 -27.62
CA GLU A 53 -22.74 43.08 -27.89
C GLU A 53 -23.39 43.86 -26.73
N LYS A 54 -23.05 43.50 -25.48
CA LYS A 54 -23.58 44.18 -24.29
C LYS A 54 -23.02 45.59 -24.10
N LYS A 55 -21.79 45.85 -24.52
CA LYS A 55 -21.19 47.20 -24.57
C LYS A 55 -21.88 48.08 -25.55
N ASP A 56 -22.13 47.55 -26.76
CA ASP A 56 -22.85 48.28 -27.82
C ASP A 56 -24.29 48.61 -27.43
N GLU A 57 -24.98 47.67 -26.71
CA GLU A 57 -26.36 47.89 -26.23
C GLU A 57 -26.44 49.00 -25.16
N LEU A 58 -25.39 49.11 -24.31
CA LEU A 58 -25.35 50.13 -23.23
C LEU A 58 -24.64 51.43 -23.60
N ASP A 59 -24.16 51.52 -24.84
CA ASP A 59 -23.39 52.69 -25.38
C ASP A 59 -22.24 53.11 -24.40
N THR A 60 -21.54 52.12 -23.85
CA THR A 60 -20.49 52.32 -22.84
C THR A 60 -19.22 51.54 -23.17
N ASP A 61 -18.08 52.19 -23.11
CA ASP A 61 -16.77 51.54 -23.29
C ASP A 61 -16.38 50.60 -22.11
N ARG A 62 -17.00 50.78 -20.94
CA ARG A 62 -16.69 49.98 -19.73
C ARG A 62 -17.97 49.43 -19.13
N LEU A 63 -18.06 48.08 -19.04
CA LEU A 63 -19.10 47.37 -18.31
C LEU A 63 -18.78 47.32 -16.81
N GLU A 64 -19.79 47.40 -15.96
CA GLU A 64 -19.65 47.12 -14.57
C GLU A 64 -19.30 45.61 -14.31
N PRO A 65 -18.51 45.32 -13.26
CA PRO A 65 -18.15 43.89 -12.97
C PRO A 65 -19.35 42.97 -12.81
N LYS A 66 -20.50 43.48 -12.35
CA LYS A 66 -21.76 42.72 -12.24
C LYS A 66 -22.31 42.30 -13.60
N ASP A 67 -22.26 43.20 -14.59
CA ASP A 67 -22.77 42.92 -15.93
C ASP A 67 -21.85 41.98 -16.70
N ILE A 68 -20.53 42.11 -16.50
CA ILE A 68 -19.54 41.14 -17.02
C ILE A 68 -19.84 39.73 -16.53
N ILE A 69 -19.98 39.54 -15.21
CA ILE A 69 -20.27 38.23 -14.62
C ILE A 69 -21.61 37.71 -15.16
N LYS A 70 -22.67 38.53 -15.13
CA LYS A 70 -24.00 38.11 -15.51
C LYS A 70 -24.09 37.70 -17.01
N THR A 71 -23.36 38.37 -17.87
CA THR A 71 -23.35 38.08 -19.32
C THR A 71 -22.44 36.91 -19.68
N ALA A 72 -21.27 36.80 -19.05
CA ALA A 72 -20.28 35.74 -19.33
C ALA A 72 -20.60 34.39 -18.67
N TRP A 73 -21.19 34.41 -17.45
CA TRP A 73 -21.44 33.20 -16.67
C TRP A 73 -22.18 32.08 -17.43
N PRO A 74 -23.27 32.35 -18.19
CA PRO A 74 -24.01 31.30 -18.90
C PRO A 74 -23.14 30.46 -19.84
N CYS A 75 -22.10 31.08 -20.44
CA CYS A 75 -21.18 30.41 -21.35
C CYS A 75 -20.33 29.33 -20.63
N TYR A 76 -20.06 29.50 -19.33
CA TYR A 76 -19.21 28.61 -18.56
C TYR A 76 -20.00 27.54 -17.77
N ILE A 77 -21.34 27.64 -17.73
CA ILE A 77 -22.17 26.64 -16.99
C ILE A 77 -21.87 25.21 -17.43
N PRO A 78 -21.77 24.86 -18.73
CA PRO A 78 -21.47 23.47 -19.09
C PRO A 78 -20.10 23.00 -18.61
N ALA A 79 -19.08 23.85 -18.66
CA ALA A 79 -17.75 23.55 -18.14
C ALA A 79 -17.76 23.39 -16.63
N ALA A 80 -18.47 24.27 -15.91
CA ALA A 80 -18.61 24.20 -14.44
C ALA A 80 -19.30 22.90 -13.99
N VAL A 81 -20.35 22.46 -14.69
CA VAL A 81 -21.07 21.22 -14.37
C VAL A 81 -20.15 20.00 -14.57
N VAL A 82 -19.45 19.91 -15.71
CA VAL A 82 -18.50 18.80 -15.96
C VAL A 82 -17.37 18.83 -14.95
N GLY A 83 -16.84 19.99 -14.59
CA GLY A 83 -15.82 20.16 -13.59
C GLY A 83 -16.26 19.70 -12.20
N ALA A 84 -17.46 20.09 -11.78
CA ALA A 84 -18.03 19.65 -10.51
C ALA A 84 -18.16 18.12 -10.45
N ILE A 85 -18.72 17.49 -11.48
CA ILE A 85 -18.83 16.02 -11.56
C ILE A 85 -17.45 15.36 -11.47
N SER A 86 -16.45 15.92 -12.16
CA SER A 86 -15.07 15.40 -12.15
C SER A 86 -14.45 15.43 -10.75
N VAL A 87 -14.62 16.54 -10.02
CA VAL A 87 -14.17 16.69 -8.64
C VAL A 87 -14.87 15.69 -7.72
N PHE A 88 -16.18 15.51 -7.85
CA PHE A 88 -16.92 14.51 -7.09
C PHE A 88 -16.43 13.07 -7.36
N CYS A 89 -16.09 12.75 -8.60
CA CYS A 89 -15.51 11.44 -8.94
C CYS A 89 -14.14 11.23 -8.27
N LEU A 90 -13.28 12.24 -8.25
CA LEU A 90 -11.96 12.16 -7.62
C LEU A 90 -12.06 12.04 -6.09
N ILE A 91 -12.93 12.82 -5.46
CA ILE A 91 -13.19 12.73 -4.02
C ILE A 91 -13.77 11.35 -3.67
N GLY A 92 -14.71 10.84 -4.46
CA GLY A 92 -15.30 9.51 -4.29
C GLY A 92 -14.27 8.39 -4.41
N ALA A 93 -13.35 8.48 -5.37
CA ALA A 93 -12.25 7.54 -5.54
C ALA A 93 -11.32 7.53 -4.32
N SER A 94 -10.89 8.71 -3.86
CA SER A 94 -10.04 8.87 -2.67
C SER A 94 -10.71 8.32 -1.41
N SER A 95 -11.97 8.69 -1.16
CA SER A 95 -12.73 8.20 0.00
C SER A 95 -12.88 6.68 0.02
N THR A 96 -13.08 6.06 -1.15
CA THR A 96 -13.19 4.60 -1.25
C THR A 96 -11.86 3.90 -0.93
N ASN A 97 -10.74 4.46 -1.40
CA ASN A 97 -9.40 3.92 -1.09
C ASN A 97 -9.09 4.04 0.40
N LEU A 98 -9.37 5.19 1.01
CA LEU A 98 -9.18 5.39 2.46
C LEU A 98 -9.98 4.38 3.29
N ARG A 99 -11.26 4.16 2.95
CA ARG A 99 -12.09 3.17 3.65
C ARG A 99 -11.59 1.73 3.49
N ARG A 100 -11.08 1.36 2.30
CA ARG A 100 -10.49 0.04 2.07
C ARG A 100 -9.22 -0.15 2.88
N ASN A 101 -8.34 0.86 2.89
CA ASN A 101 -7.11 0.82 3.67
C ASN A 101 -7.40 0.74 5.18
N ALA A 102 -8.35 1.53 5.68
CA ALA A 102 -8.77 1.47 7.08
C ALA A 102 -9.35 0.09 7.46
N ALA A 103 -10.18 -0.51 6.59
CA ALA A 103 -10.72 -1.84 6.84
C ALA A 103 -9.64 -2.93 6.84
N LEU A 104 -8.64 -2.82 5.96
CA LEU A 104 -7.48 -3.72 5.95
C LEU A 104 -6.64 -3.54 7.22
N ALA A 105 -6.34 -2.30 7.60
CA ALA A 105 -5.60 -2.00 8.83
C ALA A 105 -6.30 -2.61 10.06
N THR A 106 -7.61 -2.40 10.20
CA THR A 106 -8.40 -2.98 11.31
C THR A 106 -8.36 -4.50 11.30
N ALA A 107 -8.46 -5.14 10.12
CA ALA A 107 -8.39 -6.60 10.01
C ALA A 107 -7.00 -7.13 10.40
N TYR A 108 -5.93 -6.43 10.03
CA TYR A 108 -4.56 -6.77 10.42
C TYR A 108 -4.36 -6.63 11.93
N THR A 109 -4.73 -5.50 12.51
CA THR A 109 -4.59 -5.26 13.96
C THR A 109 -5.35 -6.29 14.79
N LEU A 110 -6.58 -6.65 14.37
CA LEU A 110 -7.36 -7.70 15.04
C LEU A 110 -6.69 -9.07 14.91
N SER A 111 -6.13 -9.39 13.75
CA SER A 111 -5.40 -10.64 13.52
C SER A 111 -4.12 -10.72 14.35
N GLU A 112 -3.40 -9.62 14.47
CA GLU A 112 -2.16 -9.52 15.28
C GLU A 112 -2.45 -9.71 16.76
N SER A 113 -3.45 -9.03 17.32
CA SER A 113 -3.80 -9.15 18.73
C SER A 113 -4.22 -10.58 19.07
N THR A 114 -5.06 -11.20 18.22
CA THR A 114 -5.49 -12.59 18.39
C THR A 114 -4.31 -13.57 18.30
N LEU A 115 -3.39 -13.34 17.36
CA LEU A 115 -2.19 -14.18 17.21
C LEU A 115 -1.28 -14.07 18.43
N LYS A 116 -1.07 -12.86 18.95
CA LYS A 116 -0.27 -12.61 20.13
C LYS A 116 -0.86 -13.30 21.37
N GLU A 117 -2.16 -13.12 21.61
CA GLU A 117 -2.87 -13.81 22.70
C GLU A 117 -2.77 -15.34 22.57
N TYR A 118 -2.91 -15.86 21.35
CA TYR A 118 -2.74 -17.29 21.08
C TYR A 118 -1.32 -17.77 21.39
N GLN A 119 -0.29 -17.03 20.96
CA GLN A 119 1.10 -17.36 21.22
C GLN A 119 1.41 -17.35 22.72
N GLU A 120 0.94 -16.32 23.45
CA GLU A 120 1.10 -16.24 24.91
C GLU A 120 0.46 -17.45 25.60
N LYS A 121 -0.75 -17.85 25.18
CA LYS A 121 -1.43 -19.03 25.73
C LYS A 121 -0.75 -20.35 25.37
N VAL A 122 -0.18 -20.45 24.18
CA VAL A 122 0.61 -21.62 23.79
C VAL A 122 1.86 -21.75 24.66
N VAL A 123 2.60 -20.65 24.83
CA VAL A 123 3.80 -20.62 25.68
C VAL A 123 3.44 -20.98 27.15
N GLU A 124 2.36 -20.41 27.69
CA GLU A 124 1.87 -20.70 29.05
C GLU A 124 1.50 -22.18 29.19
N THR A 125 0.92 -22.81 28.17
CA THR A 125 0.37 -24.16 28.23
C THR A 125 1.43 -25.24 28.03
N ILE A 126 2.32 -25.07 27.06
CA ILE A 126 3.28 -26.09 26.62
C ILE A 126 4.75 -25.74 26.88
N GLY A 127 5.02 -24.48 27.27
CA GLY A 127 6.34 -23.95 27.57
C GLY A 127 7.12 -23.51 26.31
N GLU A 128 8.04 -22.56 26.49
CA GLU A 128 8.83 -21.93 25.40
C GLU A 128 9.55 -22.94 24.49
N LYS A 129 10.19 -23.96 25.05
CA LYS A 129 10.94 -24.95 24.25
C LYS A 129 10.06 -25.73 23.26
N LYS A 130 8.84 -26.06 23.67
CA LYS A 130 7.90 -26.76 22.77
C LYS A 130 7.29 -25.82 21.74
N GLU A 131 7.00 -24.59 22.15
CA GLU A 131 6.54 -23.55 21.21
C GLU A 131 7.60 -23.31 20.14
N GLN A 132 8.87 -23.15 20.51
CA GLN A 132 9.97 -22.99 19.56
C GLN A 132 10.07 -24.19 18.60
N SER A 133 9.92 -25.42 19.09
CA SER A 133 9.92 -26.61 18.24
C SER A 133 8.76 -26.63 17.23
N ILE A 134 7.58 -26.13 17.62
CA ILE A 134 6.44 -25.98 16.71
C ILE A 134 6.74 -24.92 15.68
N ARG A 135 7.30 -23.78 16.07
CA ARG A 135 7.70 -22.69 15.18
C ARG A 135 8.73 -23.14 14.15
N ASP A 136 9.73 -23.90 14.58
CA ASP A 136 10.73 -24.51 13.70
C ASP A 136 10.10 -25.49 12.70
N SER A 137 9.10 -26.25 13.12
CA SER A 137 8.35 -27.14 12.22
C SER A 137 7.54 -26.36 11.18
N VAL A 138 6.89 -25.28 11.58
CA VAL A 138 6.15 -24.40 10.67
C VAL A 138 7.11 -23.74 9.65
N SER A 139 8.27 -23.30 10.10
CA SER A 139 9.30 -22.72 9.22
C SER A 139 9.80 -23.74 8.20
N LYS A 140 10.02 -24.97 8.63
CA LYS A 140 10.36 -26.09 7.73
C LYS A 140 9.30 -26.35 6.68
N ASP A 141 8.02 -26.38 7.06
CA ASP A 141 6.91 -26.56 6.13
C ASP A 141 6.82 -25.41 5.13
N LYS A 142 7.10 -24.16 5.55
CA LYS A 142 7.19 -23.02 4.65
C LYS A 142 8.33 -23.17 3.64
N MET A 143 9.50 -23.63 4.05
CA MET A 143 10.65 -23.88 3.17
C MET A 143 10.33 -24.97 2.15
N VAL A 144 9.65 -26.06 2.55
CA VAL A 144 9.23 -27.12 1.64
C VAL A 144 8.26 -26.61 0.57
N LYS A 145 7.33 -25.72 0.96
CA LYS A 145 6.38 -25.08 0.03
C LYS A 145 7.03 -24.02 -0.86
N ASN A 146 8.12 -23.43 -0.40
CA ASN A 146 8.89 -22.42 -1.15
C ASN A 146 10.34 -22.87 -1.31
N PRO A 147 10.62 -23.83 -2.23
CA PRO A 147 11.97 -24.33 -2.43
C PRO A 147 12.89 -23.24 -3.00
N VAL A 148 14.19 -23.39 -2.73
CA VAL A 148 15.23 -22.46 -3.23
C VAL A 148 15.18 -22.41 -4.76
N ARG A 149 14.76 -21.27 -5.30
CA ARG A 149 14.78 -20.97 -6.75
C ARG A 149 15.94 -20.04 -7.08
N GLU A 150 16.20 -19.11 -6.21
CA GLU A 150 17.22 -18.07 -6.33
C GLU A 150 17.75 -17.74 -4.95
N VAL A 151 19.07 -17.52 -4.85
CA VAL A 151 19.72 -17.03 -3.63
C VAL A 151 20.27 -15.65 -3.92
N ILE A 152 19.76 -14.65 -3.22
CA ILE A 152 20.17 -13.26 -3.38
C ILE A 152 21.57 -13.11 -2.78
N LEU A 153 22.52 -12.60 -3.57
CA LEU A 153 23.85 -12.26 -3.10
C LEU A 153 23.83 -10.84 -2.56
N THR A 154 24.07 -10.69 -1.26
CA THR A 154 24.15 -9.37 -0.63
C THR A 154 25.58 -8.85 -0.63
N GLU A 155 25.78 -7.56 -0.79
CA GLU A 155 27.10 -6.94 -0.66
C GLU A 155 27.65 -7.17 0.75
N ASN A 156 28.90 -7.60 0.84
CA ASN A 156 29.54 -8.03 2.11
C ASN A 156 28.76 -9.13 2.85
N GLY A 157 27.96 -9.92 2.11
CA GLY A 157 27.23 -11.07 2.65
C GLY A 157 28.20 -12.18 3.02
N GLY A 158 27.89 -12.90 4.10
CA GLY A 158 28.60 -14.11 4.51
C GLY A 158 28.33 -15.29 3.58
N ASN A 159 28.86 -16.45 3.96
CA ASN A 159 28.71 -17.67 3.16
C ASN A 159 27.48 -18.51 3.51
N THR A 160 26.75 -18.17 4.56
CA THR A 160 25.63 -18.94 5.05
C THR A 160 24.37 -18.60 4.23
N ILE A 161 23.67 -19.61 3.75
CA ILE A 161 22.35 -19.43 3.15
C ILE A 161 21.37 -19.15 4.27
N CYS A 162 20.67 -18.01 4.18
CA CYS A 162 19.66 -17.58 5.11
C CYS A 162 18.27 -17.64 4.45
N TYR A 163 17.26 -17.95 5.23
CA TYR A 163 15.87 -17.93 4.80
C TYR A 163 15.06 -17.00 5.72
N ASP A 164 14.42 -15.99 5.14
CA ASP A 164 13.52 -15.10 5.84
C ASP A 164 12.08 -15.63 5.78
N VAL A 165 11.49 -15.92 6.94
CA VAL A 165 10.17 -16.54 7.08
C VAL A 165 9.03 -15.61 6.62
N LEU A 166 9.22 -14.27 6.69
CA LEU A 166 8.20 -13.29 6.29
C LEU A 166 8.16 -13.12 4.77
N SER A 167 9.30 -12.83 4.15
CA SER A 167 9.35 -12.61 2.70
C SER A 167 9.47 -13.90 1.89
N GLY A 168 9.86 -15.00 2.52
CA GLY A 168 10.12 -16.29 1.86
C GLY A 168 11.36 -16.27 0.97
N ARG A 169 12.26 -15.30 1.13
CA ARG A 169 13.47 -15.13 0.30
C ARG A 169 14.66 -15.88 0.88
N TYR A 170 15.49 -16.41 -0.03
CA TYR A 170 16.79 -16.95 0.30
C TYR A 170 17.88 -15.96 -0.08
N PHE A 171 18.83 -15.74 0.83
CA PHE A 171 19.95 -14.82 0.61
C PHE A 171 21.21 -15.29 1.34
N LYS A 172 22.35 -14.78 0.93
CA LYS A 172 23.62 -15.04 1.63
C LYS A 172 23.89 -13.97 2.67
N SER A 173 24.13 -14.40 3.91
CA SER A 173 24.52 -13.52 5.02
C SER A 173 25.19 -14.35 6.12
N ASP A 174 25.54 -13.71 7.23
CA ASP A 174 25.98 -14.35 8.46
C ASP A 174 25.10 -13.94 9.62
N ARG A 175 24.93 -14.85 10.61
CA ARG A 175 24.15 -14.58 11.81
C ARG A 175 24.59 -13.30 12.52
N ASP A 176 25.89 -13.07 12.63
CA ASP A 176 26.46 -11.91 13.32
C ASP A 176 26.17 -10.61 12.57
N LYS A 177 26.11 -10.62 11.23
CA LYS A 177 25.68 -9.48 10.44
C LYS A 177 24.20 -9.16 10.71
N ILE A 178 23.34 -10.17 10.73
CA ILE A 178 21.91 -10.00 10.97
C ILE A 178 21.65 -9.42 12.37
N ILE A 179 22.36 -9.94 13.39
CA ILE A 179 22.28 -9.42 14.78
C ILE A 179 22.78 -7.97 14.85
N ARG A 180 23.86 -7.61 14.14
CA ARG A 180 24.34 -6.22 14.12
C ARG A 180 23.31 -5.29 13.50
N VAL A 181 22.71 -5.68 12.38
CA VAL A 181 21.62 -4.91 11.72
C VAL A 181 20.45 -4.73 12.68
N MET A 182 19.98 -5.81 13.31
CA MET A 182 18.92 -5.76 14.33
C MET A 182 19.24 -4.76 15.45
N ASN A 183 20.46 -4.83 16.01
CA ASN A 183 20.88 -3.94 17.10
C ASN A 183 20.98 -2.48 16.65
N GLU A 184 21.44 -2.24 15.43
CA GLU A 184 21.53 -0.88 14.87
C GLU A 184 20.16 -0.28 14.65
N LEU A 185 19.22 -1.02 14.08
CA LEU A 185 17.84 -0.57 13.94
C LEU A 185 17.13 -0.38 15.28
N ASN A 186 17.40 -1.24 16.27
CA ASN A 186 16.91 -1.03 17.62
C ASN A 186 17.51 0.23 18.28
N ARG A 187 18.75 0.61 17.91
CA ARG A 187 19.35 1.89 18.32
C ARG A 187 18.64 3.06 17.61
N GLN A 188 18.44 2.97 16.29
CA GLN A 188 17.73 3.99 15.51
C GLN A 188 16.30 4.19 16.02
N MET A 189 15.60 3.11 16.38
CA MET A 189 14.24 3.19 16.91
C MET A 189 14.15 3.98 18.22
N ARG A 190 15.23 4.09 19.01
CA ARG A 190 15.25 4.94 20.21
C ARG A 190 15.24 6.45 19.87
N ASP A 191 15.77 6.80 18.70
CA ASP A 191 15.86 8.20 18.26
C ASP A 191 14.64 8.58 17.40
N GLU A 192 14.14 7.64 16.58
CA GLU A 192 13.09 7.90 15.57
C GLU A 192 11.73 7.30 15.96
N MET A 193 11.64 6.59 17.09
CA MET A 193 10.47 5.92 17.64
C MET A 193 10.03 4.67 16.91
N TYR A 194 10.28 4.53 15.63
CA TYR A 194 9.91 3.38 14.81
C TYR A 194 10.91 3.11 13.69
N VAL A 195 10.85 1.89 13.15
CA VAL A 195 11.57 1.46 11.94
C VAL A 195 10.68 0.55 11.11
N THR A 196 10.85 0.56 9.79
CA THR A 196 10.08 -0.26 8.86
C THR A 196 10.72 -1.63 8.62
N LEU A 197 9.94 -2.58 8.13
CA LEU A 197 10.48 -3.86 7.69
C LEU A 197 11.40 -3.69 6.47
N ASN A 198 11.15 -2.68 5.62
CA ASN A 198 12.02 -2.39 4.48
C ASN A 198 13.37 -1.81 4.95
N ASP A 199 13.44 -1.01 6.03
CA ASP A 199 14.70 -0.57 6.60
C ASP A 199 15.56 -1.78 7.02
N PHE A 200 14.94 -2.79 7.64
CA PHE A 200 15.63 -4.02 7.98
C PHE A 200 16.16 -4.76 6.75
N TYR A 201 15.40 -4.82 5.67
CA TYR A 201 15.85 -5.45 4.43
C TYR A 201 16.98 -4.66 3.76
N TYR A 202 16.88 -3.34 3.68
CA TYR A 202 17.92 -2.49 3.10
C TYR A 202 19.24 -2.61 3.84
N GLU A 203 19.23 -2.61 5.16
CA GLU A 203 20.43 -2.80 5.98
C GLU A 203 21.06 -4.19 5.82
N LEU A 204 20.27 -5.20 5.48
CA LEU A 204 20.77 -6.52 5.10
C LEU A 204 21.34 -6.56 3.67
N GLY A 205 21.09 -5.54 2.85
CA GLY A 205 21.43 -5.49 1.43
C GLY A 205 20.42 -6.23 0.55
N LEU A 206 19.17 -6.28 0.96
CA LEU A 206 18.04 -6.85 0.22
C LEU A 206 17.14 -5.75 -0.31
N ASP A 207 16.52 -5.99 -1.46
CA ASP A 207 15.47 -5.10 -1.96
C ASP A 207 14.27 -5.09 -1.03
N GLY A 208 13.60 -3.94 -0.92
CA GLY A 208 12.37 -3.80 -0.18
C GLY A 208 11.23 -4.65 -0.76
N THR A 209 10.24 -4.92 0.06
CA THR A 209 8.99 -5.59 -0.34
C THR A 209 7.87 -4.57 -0.45
N LYS A 210 6.83 -4.87 -1.25
CA LYS A 210 5.67 -3.98 -1.44
C LYS A 210 4.93 -3.63 -0.14
N MET A 211 5.00 -4.50 0.85
CA MET A 211 4.33 -4.32 2.14
C MET A 211 5.30 -3.86 3.24
N GLY A 212 6.61 -3.86 2.98
CA GLY A 212 7.61 -3.62 3.99
C GLY A 212 7.60 -2.19 4.55
N ASP A 213 7.12 -1.21 3.80
CA ASP A 213 6.94 0.17 4.31
C ASP A 213 5.65 0.34 5.13
N MET A 214 4.74 -0.63 5.03
CA MET A 214 3.49 -0.67 5.80
C MET A 214 3.60 -1.50 7.08
N LEU A 215 4.69 -2.23 7.23
CA LEU A 215 4.99 -3.08 8.37
C LEU A 215 6.24 -2.56 9.07
N GLY A 216 6.23 -2.57 10.39
CA GLY A 216 7.37 -2.08 11.14
C GLY A 216 7.29 -2.39 12.63
N TRP A 217 8.24 -1.86 13.36
CA TRP A 217 8.32 -1.93 14.81
C TRP A 217 8.31 -0.54 15.40
N ASN A 218 7.74 -0.42 16.57
CA ASN A 218 7.68 0.80 17.35
C ASN A 218 8.21 0.54 18.75
N ILE A 219 8.94 1.47 19.32
CA ILE A 219 9.56 1.35 20.64
C ILE A 219 8.56 1.01 21.75
N ASP A 220 7.34 1.51 21.65
CA ASP A 220 6.27 1.28 22.64
C ASP A 220 5.69 -0.14 22.57
N LYS A 221 5.81 -0.80 21.39
CA LYS A 221 5.29 -2.16 21.14
C LYS A 221 6.38 -3.23 21.28
N GLY A 222 7.64 -2.84 21.36
CA GLY A 222 8.79 -3.71 21.57
C GLY A 222 9.87 -3.55 20.48
N TYR A 223 11.08 -3.89 20.87
CA TYR A 223 12.22 -3.89 19.96
C TYR A 223 12.15 -5.06 18.97
N ILE A 224 12.90 -4.93 17.87
CA ILE A 224 13.12 -6.06 16.96
C ILE A 224 13.79 -7.18 17.74
N ASP A 225 13.19 -8.34 17.72
CA ASP A 225 13.75 -9.56 18.30
C ASP A 225 13.60 -10.73 17.32
N LEU A 226 14.72 -11.38 17.02
CA LEU A 226 14.81 -12.42 16.00
C LEU A 226 15.16 -13.76 16.63
N ALA A 227 14.44 -14.78 16.21
CA ALA A 227 14.78 -16.16 16.48
C ALA A 227 15.56 -16.77 15.30
N PHE A 228 16.51 -17.61 15.62
CA PHE A 228 17.33 -18.30 14.63
C PHE A 228 17.20 -19.80 14.80
N SER A 229 16.94 -20.50 13.70
CA SER A 229 17.00 -21.97 13.67
C SER A 229 17.81 -22.46 12.48
N SER A 230 18.27 -23.68 12.52
CA SER A 230 18.99 -24.31 11.41
C SER A 230 18.11 -25.39 10.81
N GLN A 231 17.83 -25.29 9.52
CA GLN A 231 17.03 -26.24 8.76
C GLN A 231 17.79 -26.69 7.52
N LEU A 232 17.37 -27.79 6.92
CA LEU A 232 17.87 -28.21 5.62
C LEU A 232 16.89 -27.74 4.54
N ASP A 233 17.41 -27.18 3.46
CA ASP A 233 16.61 -26.86 2.29
C ASP A 233 16.17 -28.17 1.55
N ALA A 234 15.41 -28.01 0.47
CA ALA A 234 14.94 -29.14 -0.34
C ALA A 234 16.09 -29.96 -0.99
N ASN A 235 17.29 -29.39 -1.08
CA ASN A 235 18.49 -30.03 -1.63
C ASN A 235 19.40 -30.62 -0.53
N GLY A 236 18.98 -30.50 0.74
CA GLY A 236 19.78 -30.95 1.89
C GLY A 236 20.88 -29.98 2.31
N THR A 237 20.86 -28.73 1.83
CA THR A 237 21.85 -27.70 2.17
C THR A 237 21.45 -27.05 3.50
N PRO A 238 22.37 -26.89 4.47
CA PRO A 238 22.08 -26.18 5.71
C PRO A 238 21.70 -24.73 5.46
N CYS A 239 20.60 -24.28 6.05
CA CYS A 239 20.06 -22.95 5.94
C CYS A 239 19.77 -22.37 7.31
N LEU A 240 20.19 -21.13 7.54
CA LEU A 240 19.87 -20.36 8.73
C LEU A 240 18.48 -19.71 8.53
N VAL A 241 17.51 -20.13 9.29
CA VAL A 241 16.15 -19.58 9.26
C VAL A 241 16.07 -18.40 10.22
N ILE A 242 15.54 -17.29 9.72
CA ILE A 242 15.26 -16.08 10.48
C ILE A 242 13.76 -16.02 10.69
N ASP A 243 13.35 -16.14 11.94
CA ASP A 243 11.98 -15.95 12.39
C ASP A 243 11.91 -14.74 13.34
N TYR A 244 10.73 -14.19 13.53
CA TYR A 244 10.53 -12.96 14.29
C TYR A 244 9.82 -13.28 15.59
N GLN A 245 10.51 -13.11 16.73
CA GLN A 245 9.91 -13.21 18.06
C GLN A 245 8.91 -12.08 18.26
N VAL A 246 9.31 -10.87 17.84
CA VAL A 246 8.45 -9.70 17.76
C VAL A 246 8.21 -9.42 16.29
N ALA A 247 7.06 -9.83 15.77
CA ALA A 247 6.70 -9.62 14.39
C ALA A 247 6.47 -8.12 14.08
N PRO A 248 6.84 -7.64 12.89
CA PRO A 248 6.51 -6.27 12.48
C PRO A 248 5.00 -6.12 12.32
N VAL A 249 4.48 -4.98 12.78
CA VAL A 249 3.04 -4.68 12.85
C VAL A 249 2.66 -3.60 11.83
N TYR A 250 1.40 -3.57 11.42
CA TYR A 250 0.89 -2.59 10.45
C TYR A 250 0.74 -1.19 11.04
N ASP A 251 0.35 -1.08 12.31
CA ASP A 251 0.12 0.18 13.02
C ASP A 251 1.32 0.50 13.93
N TYR A 252 2.46 0.76 13.29
CA TYR A 252 3.73 1.01 14.00
C TYR A 252 4.07 2.51 14.13
N GLN A 253 3.32 3.41 13.43
CA GLN A 253 3.50 4.87 13.44
C GLN A 253 2.70 5.55 14.54
#